data_7632835b95e47dab5f588db9130886d8
#
_entry.id   7632835b95e47dab5f588db9130886d8
#
_cell.length_a   1.000
_cell.length_b   1.000
_cell.length_c   1.000
_cell.angle_alpha   90.00
_cell.angle_beta   90.00
_cell.angle_gamma   90.00
#
_symmetry.space_group_name_H-M   'P 1'
#
loop_
_entity.id
_entity.type
_entity.pdbx_description
1 polymer ?
#
loop_
_entity_poly.entity_id
_entity_poly.type
_entity_poly.pdbx_seq_one_letter_code
_entity_poly.pdbx_strand_id
1 'polypeptide(L)'
;MTIFFDFDGVILNSAELKTDCFKYSVSDFNQSQINKFLDYHIENMGVSRHKKFDYFIKDILSSRKDIDNLKKNLLDRFQECLEKNLYTSNLIYGAKAILEWAKKNNHSCHIISGTPENDLTEIVKHYKIEHYFKSINGTPGNKAFHIKKLSSLFKIKLDDSVFVGDAITDFNAAAQFNIKFFAIDCIHMHNFWLDNKVNVFDNLNQLKIHLEKNFN
;
A
#
# COMPACT_ATOMS: atom_id res chain seq x y z
N MET A 1 14.31 15.93 -5.69
CA MET A 1 14.00 14.49 -5.51
C MET A 1 12.50 14.26 -5.59
N THR A 2 12.06 13.11 -6.11
CA THR A 2 10.67 12.65 -6.06
C THR A 2 10.53 11.48 -5.08
N ILE A 3 9.47 11.50 -4.27
CA ILE A 3 9.18 10.44 -3.30
C ILE A 3 7.83 9.80 -3.66
N PHE A 4 7.86 8.52 -4.00
CA PHE A 4 6.67 7.70 -4.13
C PHE A 4 6.39 7.02 -2.80
N PHE A 5 5.18 7.12 -2.29
CA PHE A 5 4.74 6.45 -1.07
C PHE A 5 3.66 5.42 -1.39
N ASP A 6 3.77 4.21 -0.85
CA ASP A 6 2.56 3.45 -0.60
C ASP A 6 1.75 4.13 0.51
N PHE A 7 0.52 3.71 0.71
CA PHE A 7 -0.37 4.37 1.67
C PHE A 7 -0.61 3.52 2.92
N ASP A 8 -1.11 2.30 2.75
CA ASP A 8 -1.45 1.40 3.84
C ASP A 8 -0.18 0.76 4.42
N GLY A 9 0.03 0.86 5.73
CA GLY A 9 1.28 0.39 6.36
C GLY A 9 2.46 1.34 6.21
N VAL A 10 2.34 2.41 5.42
CA VAL A 10 3.38 3.43 5.20
C VAL A 10 2.95 4.81 5.72
N ILE A 11 1.90 5.39 5.16
CA ILE A 11 1.35 6.68 5.62
C ILE A 11 0.30 6.47 6.71
N LEU A 12 -0.61 5.50 6.52
CA LEU A 12 -1.67 5.15 7.45
C LEU A 12 -1.40 3.78 8.07
N ASN A 13 -1.55 3.66 9.39
CA ASN A 13 -1.45 2.40 10.11
C ASN A 13 -2.72 1.56 9.92
N SER A 14 -2.92 1.04 8.73
CA SER A 14 -4.12 0.31 8.30
C SER A 14 -3.86 -1.08 7.74
N ALA A 15 -2.61 -1.53 7.68
CA ALA A 15 -2.27 -2.83 7.07
C ALA A 15 -2.91 -4.00 7.84
N GLU A 16 -2.78 -4.03 9.17
CA GLU A 16 -3.39 -5.06 10.02
C GLU A 16 -4.92 -4.99 10.00
N LEU A 17 -5.49 -3.77 10.08
CA LEU A 17 -6.93 -3.58 9.94
C LEU A 17 -7.46 -4.20 8.63
N LYS A 18 -6.76 -4.01 7.52
CA LYS A 18 -7.14 -4.63 6.24
C LYS A 18 -7.05 -6.15 6.28
N THR A 19 -6.06 -6.71 6.97
CA THR A 19 -5.95 -8.15 7.19
C THR A 19 -7.16 -8.67 7.96
N ASP A 20 -7.58 -8.00 9.02
CA ASP A 20 -8.78 -8.33 9.79
C ASP A 20 -10.06 -8.22 8.94
N CYS A 21 -10.14 -7.20 8.08
CA CYS A 21 -11.28 -7.06 7.16
C CYS A 21 -11.32 -8.19 6.10
N PHE A 22 -10.18 -8.65 5.61
CA PHE A 22 -10.13 -9.84 4.75
C PHE A 22 -10.60 -11.10 5.48
N LYS A 23 -10.13 -11.30 6.72
CA LYS A 23 -10.57 -12.41 7.57
C LYS A 23 -12.08 -12.36 7.84
N TYR A 24 -12.61 -11.20 8.20
CA TYR A 24 -14.04 -10.99 8.39
C TYR A 24 -14.86 -11.32 7.14
N SER A 25 -14.38 -10.89 5.97
CA SER A 25 -15.09 -11.11 4.69
C SER A 25 -15.32 -12.59 4.39
N VAL A 26 -14.39 -13.45 4.79
CA VAL A 26 -14.44 -14.90 4.51
C VAL A 26 -14.81 -15.75 5.73
N SER A 27 -15.30 -15.14 6.81
CA SER A 27 -15.54 -15.82 8.09
C SER A 27 -16.60 -16.94 8.04
N ASP A 28 -17.47 -16.97 7.02
CA ASP A 28 -18.50 -18.01 6.84
C ASP A 28 -17.97 -19.29 6.18
N PHE A 29 -16.73 -19.28 5.72
CA PHE A 29 -16.09 -20.44 5.08
C PHE A 29 -15.37 -21.30 6.11
N ASN A 30 -14.96 -22.52 5.70
CA ASN A 30 -14.25 -23.40 6.60
C ASN A 30 -12.83 -22.89 6.91
N GLN A 31 -12.30 -23.28 8.08
CA GLN A 31 -11.02 -22.76 8.59
C GLN A 31 -9.84 -22.99 7.63
N SER A 32 -9.82 -24.10 6.89
CA SER A 32 -8.76 -24.38 5.91
C SER A 32 -8.78 -23.37 4.76
N GLN A 33 -9.97 -23.01 4.27
CA GLN A 33 -10.13 -22.01 3.21
C GLN A 33 -9.74 -20.61 3.70
N ILE A 34 -10.15 -20.26 4.93
CA ILE A 34 -9.77 -18.98 5.55
C ILE A 34 -8.25 -18.88 5.68
N ASN A 35 -7.59 -19.91 6.21
CA ASN A 35 -6.13 -19.90 6.40
C ASN A 35 -5.40 -19.76 5.06
N LYS A 36 -5.75 -20.54 4.03
CA LYS A 36 -5.16 -20.42 2.69
C LYS A 36 -5.33 -19.02 2.10
N PHE A 37 -6.48 -18.39 2.34
CA PHE A 37 -6.72 -17.05 1.83
C PHE A 37 -5.89 -16.01 2.57
N LEU A 38 -5.74 -16.12 3.88
CA LEU A 38 -4.92 -15.20 4.67
C LEU A 38 -3.43 -15.37 4.36
N ASP A 39 -2.94 -16.61 4.17
CA ASP A 39 -1.58 -16.87 3.72
C ASP A 39 -1.32 -16.18 2.36
N TYR A 40 -2.22 -16.39 1.40
CA TYR A 40 -2.14 -15.70 0.11
C TYR A 40 -2.21 -14.17 0.25
N HIS A 41 -3.05 -13.65 1.16
CA HIS A 41 -3.15 -12.21 1.40
C HIS A 41 -1.82 -11.65 1.89
N ILE A 42 -1.16 -12.31 2.84
CA ILE A 42 0.13 -11.87 3.40
C ILE A 42 1.23 -11.91 2.33
N GLU A 43 1.33 -13.00 1.57
CA GLU A 43 2.31 -13.12 0.48
C GLU A 43 2.09 -12.08 -0.64
N ASN A 44 0.87 -11.57 -0.77
CA ASN A 44 0.46 -10.63 -1.81
C ASN A 44 0.02 -9.27 -1.25
N MET A 45 0.66 -8.78 -0.18
CA MET A 45 0.42 -7.43 0.33
C MET A 45 0.61 -6.40 -0.79
N GLY A 46 -0.20 -5.33 -0.78
CA GLY A 46 -0.20 -4.30 -1.83
C GLY A 46 -0.96 -4.69 -3.11
N VAL A 47 -1.41 -5.94 -3.28
CA VAL A 47 -2.33 -6.34 -4.36
C VAL A 47 -3.76 -5.92 -4.01
N SER A 48 -4.53 -5.47 -5.02
CA SER A 48 -5.90 -4.98 -4.81
C SER A 48 -6.84 -6.07 -4.26
N ARG A 49 -7.79 -5.65 -3.41
CA ARG A 49 -8.82 -6.54 -2.84
C ARG A 49 -9.62 -7.30 -3.89
N HIS A 50 -9.86 -6.68 -5.07
CA HIS A 50 -10.58 -7.34 -6.17
C HIS A 50 -9.84 -8.58 -6.68
N LYS A 51 -8.52 -8.49 -6.88
CA LYS A 51 -7.69 -9.62 -7.32
C LYS A 51 -7.58 -10.70 -6.25
N LYS A 52 -7.51 -10.32 -4.97
CA LYS A 52 -7.47 -11.27 -3.85
C LYS A 52 -8.76 -12.08 -3.76
N PHE A 53 -9.94 -11.45 -3.89
CA PHE A 53 -11.19 -12.18 -3.92
C PHE A 53 -11.38 -13.00 -5.21
N ASP A 54 -10.84 -12.56 -6.35
CA ASP A 54 -10.80 -13.40 -7.54
C ASP A 54 -10.04 -14.69 -7.31
N TYR A 55 -8.87 -14.62 -6.67
CA TYR A 55 -8.09 -15.79 -6.28
C TYR A 55 -8.85 -16.67 -5.29
N PHE A 56 -9.44 -16.10 -4.25
CA PHE A 56 -10.22 -16.86 -3.27
C PHE A 56 -11.33 -17.71 -3.93
N ILE A 57 -12.09 -17.08 -4.82
CA ILE A 57 -13.23 -17.72 -5.49
C ILE A 57 -12.76 -18.79 -6.48
N LYS A 58 -11.76 -18.48 -7.29
CA LYS A 58 -11.32 -19.34 -8.40
C LYS A 58 -10.41 -20.48 -7.94
N ASP A 59 -9.44 -20.14 -7.09
CA ASP A 59 -8.33 -21.05 -6.76
C ASP A 59 -8.55 -21.77 -5.42
N ILE A 60 -9.17 -21.11 -4.43
CA ILE A 60 -9.43 -21.75 -3.12
C ILE A 60 -10.79 -22.44 -3.10
N LEU A 61 -11.86 -21.77 -3.53
CA LEU A 61 -13.21 -22.36 -3.54
C LEU A 61 -13.45 -23.23 -4.77
N SER A 62 -12.70 -22.99 -5.86
CA SER A 62 -12.93 -23.61 -7.18
C SER A 62 -14.38 -23.44 -7.65
N SER A 63 -15.03 -22.33 -7.25
CA SER A 63 -16.43 -22.07 -7.55
C SER A 63 -16.60 -21.65 -9.01
N ARG A 64 -17.61 -22.24 -9.65
CA ARG A 64 -18.02 -21.89 -11.04
C ARG A 64 -19.44 -21.33 -11.11
N LYS A 65 -20.13 -21.24 -9.97
CA LYS A 65 -21.51 -20.77 -9.89
C LYS A 65 -21.54 -19.42 -9.18
N ASP A 66 -22.36 -18.51 -9.71
CA ASP A 66 -22.68 -17.21 -9.09
C ASP A 66 -21.46 -16.41 -8.61
N ILE A 67 -20.39 -16.42 -9.41
CA ILE A 67 -19.10 -15.82 -9.08
C ILE A 67 -19.24 -14.32 -8.81
N ASP A 68 -20.01 -13.62 -9.63
CA ASP A 68 -20.13 -12.16 -9.52
C ASP A 68 -20.87 -11.75 -8.25
N ASN A 69 -21.93 -12.46 -7.87
CA ASN A 69 -22.67 -12.20 -6.64
C ASN A 69 -21.84 -12.55 -5.40
N LEU A 70 -21.13 -13.68 -5.44
CA LEU A 70 -20.21 -14.06 -4.36
C LEU A 70 -19.10 -13.03 -4.17
N LYS A 71 -18.46 -12.59 -5.26
CA LYS A 71 -17.43 -11.55 -5.22
C LYS A 71 -17.97 -10.25 -4.67
N LYS A 72 -19.16 -9.85 -5.10
CA LYS A 72 -19.83 -8.65 -4.58
C LYS A 72 -20.05 -8.75 -3.08
N ASN A 73 -20.58 -9.86 -2.58
CA ASN A 73 -20.82 -10.05 -1.14
C ASN A 73 -19.52 -9.97 -0.33
N LEU A 74 -18.43 -10.57 -0.82
CA LEU A 74 -17.12 -10.50 -0.15
C LEU A 74 -16.57 -9.06 -0.11
N LEU A 75 -16.72 -8.33 -1.21
CA LEU A 75 -16.32 -6.92 -1.29
C LEU A 75 -17.17 -6.04 -0.36
N ASP A 76 -18.47 -6.24 -0.30
CA ASP A 76 -19.40 -5.49 0.56
C ASP A 76 -19.06 -5.72 2.04
N ARG A 77 -18.79 -6.96 2.45
CA ARG A 77 -18.34 -7.29 3.82
C ARG A 77 -16.99 -6.67 4.15
N PHE A 78 -16.06 -6.70 3.22
CA PHE A 78 -14.76 -6.04 3.39
C PHE A 78 -14.95 -4.54 3.60
N GLN A 79 -15.78 -3.91 2.79
CA GLN A 79 -16.05 -2.47 2.87
C GLN A 79 -16.74 -2.10 4.18
N GLU A 80 -17.73 -2.88 4.62
CA GLU A 80 -18.39 -2.69 5.91
C GLU A 80 -17.40 -2.73 7.10
N CYS A 81 -16.51 -3.72 7.09
CA CYS A 81 -15.48 -3.82 8.13
C CYS A 81 -14.51 -2.61 8.10
N LEU A 82 -14.11 -2.22 6.90
CA LEU A 82 -13.17 -1.12 6.71
C LEU A 82 -13.76 0.22 7.16
N GLU A 83 -14.98 0.54 6.76
CA GLU A 83 -15.66 1.80 7.10
C GLU A 83 -15.84 2.00 8.60
N LYS A 84 -16.07 0.93 9.35
CA LYS A 84 -16.22 0.99 10.81
C LYS A 84 -14.94 1.42 11.53
N ASN A 85 -13.77 1.13 10.97
CA ASN A 85 -12.51 1.21 11.70
C ASN A 85 -11.45 2.09 11.03
N LEU A 86 -11.53 2.34 9.72
CA LEU A 86 -10.46 2.99 8.96
C LEU A 86 -10.19 4.42 9.43
N TYR A 87 -11.25 5.17 9.68
CA TYR A 87 -11.17 6.58 10.08
C TYR A 87 -10.73 6.80 11.52
N THR A 88 -10.59 5.73 12.31
CA THR A 88 -9.99 5.74 13.65
C THR A 88 -8.53 5.31 13.66
N SER A 89 -8.00 4.87 12.52
CA SER A 89 -6.58 4.51 12.38
C SER A 89 -5.69 5.75 12.51
N ASN A 90 -4.52 5.58 13.08
CA ASN A 90 -3.55 6.67 13.19
C ASN A 90 -2.64 6.72 11.96
N LEU A 91 -2.13 7.92 11.65
CA LEU A 91 -1.00 8.02 10.74
C LEU A 91 0.23 7.33 11.34
N ILE A 92 1.06 6.70 10.51
CA ILE A 92 2.35 6.16 10.93
C ILE A 92 3.20 7.29 11.55
N TYR A 93 3.91 6.95 12.63
CA TYR A 93 4.74 7.94 13.32
C TYR A 93 5.75 8.60 12.38
N GLY A 94 5.74 9.91 12.35
CA GLY A 94 6.57 10.71 11.44
C GLY A 94 5.95 11.03 10.08
N ALA A 95 4.75 10.52 9.74
CA ALA A 95 4.14 10.75 8.43
C ALA A 95 3.97 12.24 8.11
N LYS A 96 3.39 13.02 9.01
CA LYS A 96 3.28 14.48 8.80
C LYS A 96 4.65 15.15 8.73
N ALA A 97 5.58 14.74 9.60
CA ALA A 97 6.91 15.35 9.67
C ALA A 97 7.72 15.15 8.37
N ILE A 98 7.67 13.94 7.77
CA ILE A 98 8.36 13.68 6.49
C ILE A 98 7.70 14.44 5.33
N LEU A 99 6.36 14.54 5.31
CA LEU A 99 5.63 15.26 4.29
C LEU A 99 5.88 16.78 4.37
N GLU A 100 5.91 17.35 5.57
CA GLU A 100 6.28 18.75 5.80
C GLU A 100 7.72 19.03 5.38
N TRP A 101 8.66 18.14 5.76
CA TRP A 101 10.05 18.23 5.33
C TRP A 101 10.18 18.18 3.81
N ALA A 102 9.52 17.25 3.15
CA ALA A 102 9.54 17.12 1.70
C ALA A 102 9.02 18.40 1.03
N LYS A 103 7.90 18.95 1.51
CA LYS A 103 7.32 20.19 1.01
C LYS A 103 8.28 21.39 1.20
N LYS A 104 8.90 21.53 2.38
CA LYS A 104 9.84 22.60 2.71
C LYS A 104 11.07 22.58 1.79
N ASN A 105 11.54 21.39 1.41
CA ASN A 105 12.71 21.19 0.57
C ASN A 105 12.36 21.02 -0.93
N ASN A 106 11.13 21.37 -1.35
CA ASN A 106 10.66 21.29 -2.73
C ASN A 106 10.76 19.88 -3.33
N HIS A 107 10.62 18.85 -2.52
CA HIS A 107 10.49 17.46 -2.98
C HIS A 107 9.05 17.20 -3.43
N SER A 108 8.88 16.43 -4.49
CA SER A 108 7.55 16.05 -4.99
C SER A 108 7.13 14.71 -4.38
N CYS A 109 5.96 14.68 -3.74
CA CYS A 109 5.40 13.46 -3.17
C CYS A 109 4.22 12.95 -4.00
N HIS A 110 4.15 11.65 -4.22
CA HIS A 110 3.07 10.96 -4.92
C HIS A 110 2.65 9.73 -4.13
N ILE A 111 1.35 9.47 -4.03
CA ILE A 111 0.82 8.22 -3.48
C ILE A 111 0.59 7.24 -4.63
N ILE A 112 1.01 5.98 -4.43
CA ILE A 112 0.73 4.85 -5.33
C ILE A 112 0.31 3.65 -4.47
N SER A 113 -1.00 3.31 -4.46
CA SER A 113 -1.56 2.29 -3.58
C SER A 113 -2.38 1.23 -4.31
N GLY A 114 -2.51 0.06 -3.70
CA GLY A 114 -3.44 -1.00 -4.11
C GLY A 114 -4.90 -0.72 -3.76
N THR A 115 -5.18 0.34 -3.00
CA THR A 115 -6.54 0.80 -2.66
C THR A 115 -7.21 1.44 -3.88
N PRO A 116 -8.53 1.26 -4.10
CA PRO A 116 -9.26 1.98 -5.16
C PRO A 116 -9.07 3.49 -5.05
N GLU A 117 -8.83 4.16 -6.18
CA GLU A 117 -8.42 5.56 -6.21
C GLU A 117 -9.44 6.51 -5.56
N ASN A 118 -10.75 6.24 -5.74
CA ASN A 118 -11.79 7.04 -5.09
C ASN A 118 -11.73 6.92 -3.57
N ASP A 119 -11.67 5.68 -3.04
CA ASP A 119 -11.58 5.42 -1.61
C ASP A 119 -10.31 6.06 -1.02
N LEU A 120 -9.18 5.87 -1.70
CA LEU A 120 -7.89 6.43 -1.31
C LEU A 120 -7.95 7.97 -1.20
N THR A 121 -8.58 8.61 -2.18
CA THR A 121 -8.74 10.07 -2.21
C THR A 121 -9.55 10.58 -1.02
N GLU A 122 -10.66 9.90 -0.71
CA GLU A 122 -11.49 10.26 0.45
C GLU A 122 -10.75 10.07 1.77
N ILE A 123 -9.97 8.98 1.92
CA ILE A 123 -9.16 8.74 3.10
C ILE A 123 -8.11 9.84 3.27
N VAL A 124 -7.38 10.18 2.21
CA VAL A 124 -6.32 11.22 2.23
C VAL A 124 -6.91 12.58 2.62
N LYS A 125 -8.10 12.93 2.12
CA LYS A 125 -8.84 14.14 2.52
C LYS A 125 -9.26 14.12 3.98
N HIS A 126 -9.77 12.99 4.48
CA HIS A 126 -10.15 12.85 5.89
C HIS A 126 -9.00 13.18 6.83
N TYR A 127 -7.78 12.69 6.52
CA TYR A 127 -6.58 12.98 7.31
C TYR A 127 -5.98 14.37 7.01
N LYS A 128 -6.55 15.14 6.09
CA LYS A 128 -6.14 16.52 5.71
C LYS A 128 -4.67 16.60 5.26
N ILE A 129 -4.23 15.58 4.51
CA ILE A 129 -2.85 15.48 4.02
C ILE A 129 -2.75 15.58 2.48
N GLU A 130 -3.86 15.77 1.77
CA GLU A 130 -3.90 15.85 0.29
C GLU A 130 -2.97 16.92 -0.29
N HIS A 131 -2.83 18.03 0.42
CA HIS A 131 -2.04 19.19 -0.01
C HIS A 131 -0.51 18.96 -0.02
N TYR A 132 -0.05 17.81 0.47
CA TYR A 132 1.35 17.40 0.38
C TYR A 132 1.66 16.63 -0.90
N PHE A 133 0.65 16.08 -1.58
CA PHE A 133 0.85 15.19 -2.71
C PHE A 133 0.55 15.87 -4.04
N LYS A 134 1.43 15.67 -5.02
CA LYS A 134 1.21 16.08 -6.41
C LYS A 134 0.19 15.21 -7.12
N SER A 135 0.08 13.95 -6.72
CA SER A 135 -0.95 13.03 -7.21
C SER A 135 -1.24 11.91 -6.21
N ILE A 136 -2.46 11.40 -6.26
CA ILE A 136 -2.96 10.27 -5.49
C ILE A 136 -3.40 9.24 -6.53
N ASN A 137 -2.80 8.04 -6.50
CA ASN A 137 -3.01 7.03 -7.52
C ASN A 137 -3.34 5.69 -6.86
N GLY A 138 -4.50 5.17 -7.19
CA GLY A 138 -5.01 3.90 -6.70
C GLY A 138 -5.32 2.91 -7.83
N THR A 139 -5.94 1.77 -7.51
CA THR A 139 -6.42 0.88 -8.57
C THR A 139 -7.53 1.55 -9.38
N PRO A 140 -7.64 1.20 -10.70
CA PRO A 140 -7.27 -0.08 -11.31
C PRO A 140 -5.80 -0.24 -11.77
N GLY A 141 -4.98 0.78 -11.80
CA GLY A 141 -3.56 0.61 -12.16
C GLY A 141 -2.76 -0.19 -11.12
N ASN A 142 -1.68 -0.86 -11.54
CA ASN A 142 -0.69 -1.40 -10.62
C ASN A 142 0.43 -0.37 -10.37
N LYS A 143 1.30 -0.65 -9.39
CA LYS A 143 2.36 0.30 -8.99
C LYS A 143 3.30 0.65 -10.14
N ALA A 144 3.73 -0.33 -10.92
CA ALA A 144 4.60 -0.11 -12.07
C ALA A 144 3.93 0.75 -13.17
N PHE A 145 2.64 0.53 -13.42
CA PHE A 145 1.85 1.35 -14.34
C PHE A 145 1.84 2.82 -13.90
N HIS A 146 1.58 3.07 -12.61
CA HIS A 146 1.54 4.42 -12.07
C HIS A 146 2.90 5.09 -12.09
N ILE A 147 4.00 4.40 -11.73
CA ILE A 147 5.35 4.94 -11.84
C ILE A 147 5.62 5.41 -13.28
N LYS A 148 5.35 4.55 -14.26
CA LYS A 148 5.54 4.88 -15.69
C LYS A 148 4.68 6.07 -16.12
N LYS A 149 3.40 6.10 -15.75
CA LYS A 149 2.46 7.19 -16.05
C LYS A 149 2.96 8.51 -15.46
N LEU A 150 3.31 8.51 -14.17
CA LEU A 150 3.73 9.71 -13.44
C LEU A 150 5.08 10.22 -13.92
N SER A 151 6.04 9.33 -14.23
CA SER A 151 7.34 9.73 -14.76
C SER A 151 7.21 10.49 -16.07
N SER A 152 6.31 10.07 -16.96
CA SER A 152 6.02 10.78 -18.19
C SER A 152 5.28 12.10 -17.97
N LEU A 153 4.22 12.08 -17.13
CA LEU A 153 3.35 13.24 -16.90
C LEU A 153 4.07 14.40 -16.21
N PHE A 154 4.86 14.09 -15.20
CA PHE A 154 5.56 15.09 -14.38
C PHE A 154 7.05 15.22 -14.74
N LYS A 155 7.52 14.54 -15.80
CA LYS A 155 8.93 14.52 -16.24
C LYS A 155 9.89 14.15 -15.10
N ILE A 156 9.50 13.13 -14.31
CA ILE A 156 10.26 12.69 -13.13
C ILE A 156 11.53 11.98 -13.58
N LYS A 157 12.67 12.38 -12.99
CA LYS A 157 13.93 11.65 -13.09
C LYS A 157 13.90 10.49 -12.08
N LEU A 158 13.80 9.26 -12.58
CA LEU A 158 13.64 8.08 -11.72
C LEU A 158 14.91 7.73 -10.94
N ASP A 159 16.07 8.08 -11.43
CA ASP A 159 17.38 7.99 -10.76
C ASP A 159 17.52 8.96 -9.56
N ASP A 160 16.76 10.08 -9.57
CA ASP A 160 16.63 11.02 -8.45
C ASP A 160 15.30 10.80 -7.70
N SER A 161 14.86 9.55 -7.59
CA SER A 161 13.61 9.22 -6.94
C SER A 161 13.80 8.13 -5.89
N VAL A 162 12.90 8.10 -4.91
CA VAL A 162 12.82 7.04 -3.92
C VAL A 162 11.40 6.49 -3.85
N PHE A 163 11.26 5.20 -3.53
CA PHE A 163 9.98 4.57 -3.25
C PHE A 163 9.98 4.08 -1.79
N VAL A 164 8.94 4.43 -1.07
CA VAL A 164 8.73 4.04 0.33
C VAL A 164 7.54 3.09 0.38
N GLY A 165 7.75 1.87 0.85
CA GLY A 165 6.73 0.82 0.88
C GLY A 165 6.91 -0.15 2.05
N ASP A 166 5.94 -1.04 2.25
CA ASP A 166 5.96 -2.09 3.28
C ASP A 166 5.75 -3.50 2.70
N ALA A 167 5.63 -3.62 1.37
CA ALA A 167 5.27 -4.87 0.69
C ALA A 167 6.23 -5.22 -0.46
N ILE A 168 6.27 -6.52 -0.82
CA ILE A 168 7.04 -7.03 -1.97
C ILE A 168 6.62 -6.35 -3.27
N THR A 169 5.33 -6.01 -3.40
CA THR A 169 4.82 -5.30 -4.59
C THR A 169 5.45 -3.92 -4.77
N ASP A 170 5.80 -3.24 -3.69
CA ASP A 170 6.50 -1.95 -3.70
C ASP A 170 7.94 -2.11 -4.14
N PHE A 171 8.63 -3.05 -3.50
CA PHE A 171 10.01 -3.39 -3.83
C PHE A 171 10.17 -3.77 -5.30
N ASN A 172 9.31 -4.67 -5.80
CA ASN A 172 9.34 -5.10 -7.20
C ASN A 172 9.06 -3.95 -8.17
N ALA A 173 8.10 -3.07 -7.84
CA ALA A 173 7.80 -1.91 -8.65
C ALA A 173 8.97 -0.92 -8.69
N ALA A 174 9.61 -0.65 -7.56
CA ALA A 174 10.79 0.20 -7.48
C ALA A 174 11.98 -0.40 -8.27
N ALA A 175 12.24 -1.71 -8.10
CA ALA A 175 13.31 -2.43 -8.77
C ALA A 175 13.15 -2.41 -10.30
N GLN A 176 11.92 -2.56 -10.81
CA GLN A 176 11.64 -2.52 -12.26
C GLN A 176 12.10 -1.21 -12.93
N PHE A 177 12.15 -0.12 -12.17
CA PHE A 177 12.54 1.20 -12.68
C PHE A 177 13.86 1.71 -12.09
N ASN A 178 14.64 0.86 -11.42
CA ASN A 178 15.87 1.23 -10.72
C ASN A 178 15.69 2.40 -9.72
N ILE A 179 14.51 2.50 -9.12
CA ILE A 179 14.23 3.48 -8.08
C ILE A 179 14.75 2.96 -6.75
N LYS A 180 15.43 3.81 -5.97
CA LYS A 180 15.90 3.46 -4.63
C LYS A 180 14.71 3.16 -3.72
N PHE A 181 14.72 1.98 -3.09
CA PHE A 181 13.64 1.53 -2.23
C PHE A 181 14.01 1.64 -0.75
N PHE A 182 13.06 2.10 0.05
CA PHE A 182 13.12 2.12 1.51
C PHE A 182 11.88 1.43 2.09
N ALA A 183 12.10 0.45 2.95
CA ALA A 183 11.01 -0.26 3.61
C ALA A 183 10.62 0.41 4.93
N ILE A 184 9.32 0.49 5.19
CA ILE A 184 8.79 0.64 6.54
C ILE A 184 8.57 -0.77 7.09
N ASP A 185 9.03 -1.01 8.32
CA ASP A 185 9.03 -2.36 8.89
C ASP A 185 7.61 -2.91 9.01
N CYS A 186 7.48 -4.14 8.56
CA CYS A 186 6.27 -4.94 8.65
C CYS A 186 6.66 -6.34 9.10
N ILE A 187 6.05 -6.83 10.18
CA ILE A 187 6.40 -8.12 10.80
C ILE A 187 6.40 -9.28 9.78
N HIS A 188 5.54 -9.23 8.79
CA HIS A 188 5.42 -10.27 7.76
C HIS A 188 6.54 -10.21 6.71
N MET A 189 7.25 -9.09 6.61
CA MET A 189 8.27 -8.86 5.56
C MET A 189 9.70 -8.86 6.08
N HIS A 190 9.90 -8.99 7.40
CA HIS A 190 11.20 -8.85 8.03
C HIS A 190 12.31 -9.73 7.40
N ASN A 191 12.04 -11.02 7.24
CA ASN A 191 13.00 -11.94 6.61
C ASN A 191 13.28 -11.59 5.15
N PHE A 192 12.23 -11.21 4.39
CA PHE A 192 12.39 -10.80 3.00
C PHE A 192 13.30 -9.58 2.88
N TRP A 193 13.14 -8.59 3.76
CA TRP A 193 13.99 -7.39 3.76
C TRP A 193 15.45 -7.72 4.06
N LEU A 194 15.70 -8.60 5.03
CA LEU A 194 17.07 -9.06 5.39
C LEU A 194 17.73 -9.78 4.20
N ASP A 195 17.05 -10.73 3.59
CA ASP A 195 17.55 -11.52 2.48
C ASP A 195 17.89 -10.65 1.26
N ASN A 196 17.11 -9.61 1.01
CA ASN A 196 17.30 -8.69 -0.10
C ASN A 196 18.14 -7.43 0.26
N LYS A 197 18.71 -7.35 1.48
CA LYS A 197 19.54 -6.25 1.98
C LYS A 197 18.87 -4.87 1.81
N VAL A 198 17.57 -4.81 2.06
CA VAL A 198 16.78 -3.59 1.96
C VAL A 198 17.05 -2.71 3.18
N ASN A 199 17.11 -1.38 2.97
CA ASN A 199 17.13 -0.44 4.09
C ASN A 199 15.74 -0.35 4.72
N VAL A 200 15.64 -0.80 5.97
CA VAL A 200 14.37 -0.86 6.73
C VAL A 200 14.37 0.21 7.81
N PHE A 201 13.22 0.83 8.03
CA PHE A 201 12.99 1.84 9.08
C PHE A 201 11.73 1.47 9.85
N ASP A 202 11.78 1.58 11.17
CA ASP A 202 10.64 1.26 12.04
C ASP A 202 9.44 2.21 11.79
N ASN A 203 9.73 3.42 11.28
CA ASN A 203 8.72 4.45 11.04
C ASN A 203 9.25 5.57 10.14
N LEU A 204 8.34 6.45 9.71
CA LEU A 204 8.67 7.54 8.80
C LEU A 204 9.54 8.65 9.42
N ASN A 205 9.60 8.75 10.75
CA ASN A 205 10.50 9.71 11.38
C ASN A 205 11.96 9.29 11.26
N GLN A 206 12.26 8.00 11.42
CA GLN A 206 13.62 7.47 11.20
C GLN A 206 14.03 7.62 9.73
N LEU A 207 13.11 7.29 8.78
CA LEU A 207 13.36 7.50 7.36
C LEU A 207 13.63 8.98 7.04
N LYS A 208 12.84 9.90 7.61
CA LYS A 208 13.05 11.34 7.43
C LYS A 208 14.47 11.75 7.83
N ILE A 209 14.93 11.34 9.02
CA ILE A 209 16.29 11.65 9.51
C ILE A 209 17.35 11.10 8.53
N HIS A 210 17.13 9.90 7.99
CA HIS A 210 18.03 9.31 7.00
C HIS A 210 18.07 10.13 5.70
N LEU A 211 16.90 10.55 5.21
CA LEU A 211 16.81 11.36 3.98
C LEU A 211 17.46 12.74 4.17
N GLU A 212 17.24 13.39 5.30
CA GLU A 212 17.87 14.68 5.63
C GLU A 212 19.40 14.62 5.60
N LYS A 213 20.01 13.50 6.00
CA LYS A 213 21.46 13.33 5.99
C LYS A 213 22.05 13.02 4.62
N ASN A 214 21.29 12.39 3.74
CA ASN A 214 21.82 11.81 2.51
C ASN A 214 21.32 12.51 1.22
N PHE A 215 20.31 13.37 1.31
CA PHE A 215 19.63 13.97 0.14
C PHE A 215 19.34 15.48 0.29
N ASN A 216 20.12 16.18 1.14
CA ASN A 216 20.11 17.65 1.26
C ASN A 216 21.01 18.30 0.23
#